data_c6870a8fa7c2d4af3cf0850457bee4aa
#
_entry.id   c6870a8fa7c2d4af3cf0850457bee4aa
#
_cell.length_a   1.000
_cell.length_b   1.000
_cell.length_c   1.000
_cell.angle_alpha   90.00
_cell.angle_beta   90.00
_cell.angle_gamma   90.00
#
_symmetry.space_group_name_H-M   'P 1'
#
loop_
_entity.id
_entity.type
_entity.pdbx_description
1 polymer ?
#
loop_
_entity_poly.entity_id
_entity_poly.type
_entity_poly.pdbx_seq_one_letter_code
_entity_poly.pdbx_strand_id
1 'polypeptide(L)'
;MNVGFETIATKGIKILLRDGNKTIGRCFVYLIKNELHEEPYALLEDVFIEEEYRGRGLGSLIVREAIEKARELNCYKIIATSRFERENVHKFYEKLGFRKWGYEFRLELK
;
A
#
# COMPACT_ATOMS: atom_id res chain seq x y z
N MET A 1 27.46 21.77 15.16
CA MET A 1 26.29 20.90 14.97
C MET A 1 26.71 19.62 14.32
N ASN A 2 26.08 18.52 14.72
CA ASN A 2 26.37 17.19 14.20
C ASN A 2 25.09 16.54 13.69
N VAL A 3 25.23 15.70 12.67
CA VAL A 3 24.13 14.86 12.18
C VAL A 3 24.40 13.44 12.66
N GLY A 4 23.44 12.86 13.36
CA GLY A 4 23.53 11.49 13.83
C GLY A 4 22.54 10.60 13.09
N PHE A 5 22.79 9.30 13.10
CA PHE A 5 21.93 8.31 12.45
C PHE A 5 21.58 7.22 13.44
N GLU A 6 20.31 6.87 13.49
CA GLU A 6 19.82 5.72 14.25
C GLU A 6 19.09 4.79 13.32
N THR A 7 19.38 3.52 13.41
CA THR A 7 18.69 2.51 12.59
C THR A 7 17.47 2.00 13.35
N ILE A 8 16.32 2.07 12.72
CA ILE A 8 15.10 1.53 13.28
C ILE A 8 14.59 0.38 12.39
N ALA A 9 13.90 -0.56 12.98
CA ALA A 9 13.31 -1.68 12.27
C ALA A 9 11.82 -1.43 12.07
N THR A 10 11.30 -1.88 10.95
CA THR A 10 9.87 -1.83 10.68
C THR A 10 9.42 -3.15 10.06
N LYS A 11 8.11 -3.33 9.95
CA LYS A 11 7.49 -4.55 9.47
C LYS A 11 6.88 -4.32 8.10
N GLY A 12 7.07 -5.31 7.20
CA GLY A 12 6.35 -5.38 5.94
C GLY A 12 5.59 -6.69 5.87
N ILE A 13 4.38 -6.65 5.31
CA ILE A 13 3.54 -7.82 5.10
C ILE A 13 3.29 -7.95 3.61
N LYS A 14 3.63 -9.10 3.05
CA LYS A 14 3.27 -9.43 1.67
C LYS A 14 1.97 -10.20 1.70
N ILE A 15 0.96 -9.70 1.02
CA ILE A 15 -0.35 -10.33 0.90
C ILE A 15 -0.40 -11.04 -0.44
N LEU A 16 -0.75 -12.31 -0.41
CA LEU A 16 -0.81 -13.17 -1.58
C LEU A 16 -2.25 -13.55 -1.89
N LEU A 17 -2.62 -13.46 -3.15
CA LEU A 17 -3.88 -13.99 -3.64
C LEU A 17 -3.59 -15.26 -4.42
N ARG A 18 -4.25 -16.35 -4.06
CA ARG A 18 -4.02 -17.65 -4.67
C ARG A 18 -5.28 -18.21 -5.31
N ASP A 19 -5.07 -18.88 -6.42
CA ASP A 19 -6.06 -19.72 -7.06
C ASP A 19 -5.54 -21.14 -6.94
N GLY A 20 -6.10 -21.90 -5.98
CA GLY A 20 -5.52 -23.19 -5.60
C GLY A 20 -4.09 -22.99 -5.09
N ASN A 21 -3.13 -23.63 -5.73
CA ASN A 21 -1.71 -23.54 -5.36
C ASN A 21 -0.96 -22.44 -6.13
N LYS A 22 -1.64 -21.78 -7.09
CA LYS A 22 -1.02 -20.76 -7.92
C LYS A 22 -1.21 -19.38 -7.29
N THR A 23 -0.12 -18.64 -7.13
CA THR A 23 -0.19 -17.26 -6.70
C THR A 23 -0.51 -16.39 -7.92
N ILE A 24 -1.63 -15.68 -7.88
CA ILE A 24 -2.13 -14.89 -8.99
C ILE A 24 -2.15 -13.40 -8.72
N GLY A 25 -1.84 -13.00 -7.50
CA GLY A 25 -1.80 -11.58 -7.14
C GLY A 25 -1.02 -11.36 -5.87
N ARG A 26 -0.62 -10.11 -5.69
CA ARG A 26 0.12 -9.71 -4.50
C ARG A 26 -0.09 -8.24 -4.21
N CYS A 27 0.17 -7.86 -2.98
CA CYS A 27 0.46 -6.49 -2.61
C CYS A 27 1.29 -6.50 -1.35
N PHE A 28 1.87 -5.35 -1.03
CA PHE A 28 2.69 -5.19 0.15
C PHE A 28 2.09 -4.10 1.03
N VAL A 29 2.15 -4.32 2.32
CA VAL A 29 1.77 -3.31 3.31
C VAL A 29 2.98 -3.10 4.21
N TYR A 30 3.55 -1.91 4.17
CA TYR A 30 4.67 -1.54 5.02
C TYR A 30 4.16 -0.68 6.16
N LEU A 31 4.60 -0.97 7.38
CA LEU A 31 4.26 -0.18 8.54
C LEU A 31 5.30 0.91 8.73
N ILE A 32 4.84 2.12 8.89
CA ILE A 32 5.70 3.28 9.08
C ILE A 32 5.38 3.89 10.43
N LYS A 33 6.37 3.85 11.32
CA LYS A 33 6.27 4.43 12.66
C LYS A 33 7.27 5.56 12.79
N ASN A 34 6.78 6.72 13.16
CA ASN A 34 7.63 7.88 13.43
C ASN A 34 7.20 8.53 14.76
N GLU A 35 7.65 9.75 15.04
CA GLU A 35 7.35 10.39 16.30
C GLU A 35 6.12 11.30 16.24
N LEU A 36 5.39 11.32 15.11
CA LEU A 36 4.20 12.16 14.97
C LEU A 36 2.96 11.54 15.60
N HIS A 37 2.88 10.21 15.64
CA HIS A 37 1.76 9.46 16.20
C HIS A 37 2.26 8.24 16.94
N GLU A 38 1.49 7.79 17.94
CA GLU A 38 1.81 6.55 18.64
C GLU A 38 1.58 5.34 17.75
N GLU A 39 0.49 5.35 16.97
CA GLU A 39 0.18 4.28 16.05
C GLU A 39 0.99 4.44 14.76
N PRO A 40 1.34 3.32 14.11
CA PRO A 40 1.93 3.39 12.78
C PRO A 40 0.90 3.76 11.73
N TYR A 41 1.36 4.06 10.53
CA TYR A 41 0.48 4.05 9.38
C TYR A 41 0.97 3.01 8.37
N ALA A 42 0.10 2.66 7.44
CA ALA A 42 0.39 1.66 6.43
C ALA A 42 0.67 2.32 5.07
N LEU A 43 1.67 1.81 4.37
CA LEU A 43 1.95 2.19 2.99
C LEU A 43 1.67 0.97 2.12
N LEU A 44 0.70 1.11 1.23
CA LEU A 44 0.31 0.07 0.27
C LEU A 44 1.20 0.19 -0.95
N GLU A 45 1.83 -0.92 -1.35
CA GLU A 45 2.76 -0.94 -2.47
C GLU A 45 2.56 -2.17 -3.35
N ASP A 46 2.95 -2.03 -4.61
CA ASP A 46 3.08 -3.14 -5.57
C ASP A 46 1.82 -4.01 -5.65
N VAL A 47 0.68 -3.36 -5.84
CA VAL A 47 -0.59 -4.07 -6.08
C VAL A 47 -0.56 -4.65 -7.49
N PHE A 48 -0.59 -5.97 -7.59
CA PHE A 48 -0.47 -6.67 -8.87
C PHE A 48 -1.39 -7.87 -8.94
N ILE A 49 -2.09 -8.01 -10.06
CA ILE A 49 -2.91 -9.17 -10.39
C ILE A 49 -2.42 -9.69 -11.75
N GLU A 50 -2.22 -11.00 -11.86
CA GLU A 50 -1.86 -11.64 -13.12
C GLU A 50 -2.84 -11.25 -14.22
N GLU A 51 -2.34 -11.00 -15.42
CA GLU A 51 -3.12 -10.45 -16.53
C GLU A 51 -4.39 -11.22 -16.82
N GLU A 52 -4.30 -12.53 -16.87
CA GLU A 52 -5.46 -13.41 -17.19
C GLU A 52 -6.53 -13.43 -16.10
N TYR A 53 -6.23 -12.89 -14.92
CA TYR A 53 -7.19 -12.81 -13.81
C TYR A 53 -7.77 -11.41 -13.63
N ARG A 54 -7.35 -10.45 -14.44
CA ARG A 54 -7.82 -9.07 -14.34
C ARG A 54 -9.26 -8.92 -14.80
N GLY A 55 -9.91 -7.84 -14.35
CA GLY A 55 -11.30 -7.56 -14.71
C GLY A 55 -12.33 -8.37 -13.94
N ARG A 56 -11.93 -9.01 -12.84
CA ARG A 56 -12.80 -9.85 -12.01
C ARG A 56 -12.99 -9.32 -10.60
N GLY A 57 -12.56 -8.08 -10.33
CA GLY A 57 -12.65 -7.49 -8.99
C GLY A 57 -11.58 -7.97 -8.01
N LEU A 58 -10.56 -8.68 -8.47
CA LEU A 58 -9.54 -9.25 -7.59
C LEU A 58 -8.59 -8.19 -7.05
N GLY A 59 -8.36 -7.11 -7.80
CA GLY A 59 -7.60 -5.96 -7.30
C GLY A 59 -8.29 -5.33 -6.10
N SER A 60 -9.61 -5.15 -6.19
CA SER A 60 -10.40 -4.63 -5.06
C SER A 60 -10.36 -5.57 -3.87
N LEU A 61 -10.44 -6.86 -4.11
CA LEU A 61 -10.38 -7.87 -3.05
C LEU A 61 -9.07 -7.75 -2.27
N ILE A 62 -7.93 -7.74 -2.97
CA ILE A 62 -6.63 -7.75 -2.31
C ILE A 62 -6.37 -6.43 -1.58
N VAL A 63 -6.82 -5.30 -2.13
CA VAL A 63 -6.68 -4.01 -1.44
C VAL A 63 -7.55 -3.95 -0.19
N ARG A 64 -8.77 -4.51 -0.24
CA ARG A 64 -9.61 -4.61 0.97
C ARG A 64 -8.95 -5.44 2.06
N GLU A 65 -8.29 -6.53 1.67
CA GLU A 65 -7.51 -7.34 2.63
C GLU A 65 -6.36 -6.53 3.23
N ALA A 66 -5.70 -5.71 2.42
CA ALA A 66 -4.64 -4.82 2.91
C ALA A 66 -5.19 -3.80 3.92
N ILE A 67 -6.35 -3.22 3.63
CA ILE A 67 -7.01 -2.27 4.53
C ILE A 67 -7.33 -2.95 5.87
N GLU A 68 -7.90 -4.16 5.83
CA GLU A 68 -8.23 -4.88 7.06
C GLU A 68 -6.98 -5.27 7.84
N LYS A 69 -5.92 -5.67 7.15
CA LYS A 69 -4.65 -5.97 7.81
C LYS A 69 -4.08 -4.74 8.50
N ALA A 70 -4.15 -3.58 7.85
CA ALA A 70 -3.71 -2.33 8.45
C ALA A 70 -4.52 -2.00 9.72
N ARG A 71 -5.84 -2.25 9.70
CA ARG A 71 -6.67 -2.07 10.89
C ARG A 71 -6.28 -3.01 12.01
N GLU A 72 -6.06 -4.29 11.71
CA GLU A 72 -5.60 -5.27 12.70
C GLU A 72 -4.29 -4.85 13.36
N LEU A 73 -3.42 -4.21 12.61
CA LEU A 73 -2.12 -3.75 13.09
C LEU A 73 -2.16 -2.36 13.71
N ASN A 74 -3.37 -1.86 13.96
CA ASN A 74 -3.61 -0.59 14.64
C ASN A 74 -3.06 0.63 13.90
N CYS A 75 -3.07 0.58 12.57
CA CYS A 75 -2.67 1.73 11.76
C CYS A 75 -3.75 2.80 11.78
N TYR A 76 -3.35 4.08 11.86
CA TYR A 76 -4.34 5.16 11.86
C TYR A 76 -4.71 5.63 10.45
N LYS A 77 -3.96 5.23 9.44
CA LYS A 77 -4.28 5.49 8.05
C LYS A 77 -3.54 4.51 7.14
N ILE A 78 -3.99 4.43 5.90
CA ILE A 78 -3.27 3.71 4.85
C ILE A 78 -3.11 4.65 3.66
N ILE A 79 -1.91 4.68 3.10
CA ILE A 79 -1.56 5.52 1.96
C ILE A 79 -1.29 4.62 0.76
N ALA A 80 -1.80 5.02 -0.41
CA ALA A 80 -1.44 4.45 -1.70
C ALA A 80 -1.03 5.60 -2.61
N THR A 81 -0.08 5.35 -3.51
CA THR A 81 0.37 6.36 -4.46
C THR A 81 0.06 5.93 -5.88
N SER A 82 -0.08 6.90 -6.77
CA SER A 82 -0.30 6.69 -8.20
C SER A 82 0.18 7.91 -8.96
N ARG A 83 0.58 7.69 -10.20
CA ARG A 83 0.99 8.78 -11.08
C ARG A 83 -0.21 9.62 -11.47
N PHE A 84 0.04 10.89 -11.75
CA PHE A 84 -1.02 11.85 -12.13
C PHE A 84 -1.85 11.39 -13.32
N GLU A 85 -1.23 10.82 -14.34
CA GLU A 85 -1.88 10.45 -15.59
C GLU A 85 -2.71 9.17 -15.52
N ARG A 86 -2.62 8.42 -14.42
CA ARG A 86 -3.33 7.14 -14.28
C ARG A 86 -4.70 7.33 -13.63
N GLU A 87 -5.58 8.03 -14.31
CA GLU A 87 -6.91 8.36 -13.78
C GLU A 87 -7.78 7.14 -13.45
N ASN A 88 -7.63 6.06 -14.19
CA ASN A 88 -8.36 4.82 -13.91
C ASN A 88 -7.95 4.21 -12.57
N VAL A 89 -6.67 4.35 -12.20
CA VAL A 89 -6.18 3.89 -10.89
C VAL A 89 -6.71 4.80 -9.79
N HIS A 90 -6.79 6.11 -10.03
CA HIS A 90 -7.37 7.06 -9.08
C HIS A 90 -8.82 6.69 -8.77
N LYS A 91 -9.62 6.40 -9.80
CA LYS A 91 -11.01 5.98 -9.63
C LYS A 91 -11.13 4.66 -8.87
N PHE A 92 -10.21 3.74 -9.12
CA PHE A 92 -10.16 2.47 -8.42
C PHE A 92 -9.98 2.69 -6.91
N TYR A 93 -9.01 3.52 -6.52
CA TYR A 93 -8.78 3.81 -5.11
C TYR A 93 -9.93 4.60 -4.50
N GLU A 94 -10.49 5.56 -5.22
CA GLU A 94 -11.62 6.35 -4.72
C GLU A 94 -12.84 5.48 -4.42
N LYS A 95 -13.12 4.48 -5.25
CA LYS A 95 -14.20 3.52 -4.97
C LYS A 95 -13.98 2.72 -3.71
N LEU A 96 -12.74 2.53 -3.30
CA LEU A 96 -12.39 1.82 -2.07
C LEU A 96 -12.35 2.72 -0.84
N GLY A 97 -12.64 4.00 -1.01
CA GLY A 97 -12.71 4.94 0.09
C GLY A 97 -11.49 5.83 0.27
N PHE A 98 -10.49 5.68 -0.59
CA PHE A 98 -9.33 6.57 -0.58
C PHE A 98 -9.70 7.93 -1.15
N ARG A 99 -8.98 8.95 -0.72
CA ARG A 99 -9.12 10.32 -1.24
C ARG A 99 -7.78 10.79 -1.75
N LYS A 100 -7.81 11.64 -2.77
CA LYS A 100 -6.62 12.36 -3.20
C LYS A 100 -6.25 13.33 -2.08
N TRP A 101 -5.13 13.10 -1.43
CA TRP A 101 -4.77 13.86 -0.24
C TRP A 101 -3.67 14.88 -0.47
N GLY A 102 -2.66 14.53 -1.27
CA GLY A 102 -1.50 15.40 -1.48
C GLY A 102 -0.66 14.91 -2.63
N TYR A 103 0.51 15.49 -2.74
CA TYR A 103 1.45 15.16 -3.81
C TYR A 103 2.58 14.29 -3.29
N GLU A 104 3.04 13.40 -4.16
CA GLU A 104 4.29 12.68 -3.95
C GLU A 104 5.41 13.50 -4.58
N PHE A 105 6.51 13.71 -3.85
CA PHE A 105 7.72 14.33 -4.38
C PHE A 105 8.76 13.24 -4.55
N ARG A 106 9.33 13.17 -5.74
CA ARG A 106 10.23 12.09 -6.08
C ARG A 106 11.51 12.64 -6.68
N LEU A 107 12.66 12.16 -6.18
CA LEU A 107 13.97 12.45 -6.71
C LEU A 107 14.63 11.13 -7.10
N GLU A 108 15.00 11.00 -8.38
CA GLU A 108 15.71 9.81 -8.83
C GLU A 108 17.15 9.86 -8.30
N LEU A 109 17.61 8.75 -7.71
CA LEU A 109 18.94 8.66 -7.11
C LEU A 109 19.90 7.85 -7.99
N LYS A 110 19.41 7.26 -9.07
CA LYS A 110 20.20 6.49 -10.02
C LYS A 110 19.76 6.75 -11.44
#